data_952266e36af52a11a13bf13d32e09c2b
#
_entry.id   952266e36af52a11a13bf13d32e09c2b
#
_cell.length_a   1.000
_cell.length_b   1.000
_cell.length_c   1.000
_cell.angle_alpha   90.00
_cell.angle_beta   90.00
_cell.angle_gamma   90.00
#
_symmetry.space_group_name_H-M   'P 1'
#
loop_
_entity.id
_entity.type
_entity.pdbx_description
1 polymer ?
#
loop_
_entity_poly.entity_id
_entity_poly.type
_entity_poly.pdbx_seq_one_letter_code
_entity_poly.pdbx_strand_id
1 'polypeptide(L)'
;MAEHPEEVGLNSMRRVAQDAGVKPATITRLTKILGFPQYDALREPFRQRLRTRSPEFASKLQHVQNLSESDEDSLFADLRAQEISNVQHSLSDENYPHMDAAAQIMNDSRRVYVLGLRGAYAPAFLFHYAYQLFQDNSQLLDTRAGMFADQLRGIGPEDSLLVISFSPYAQHTIDAVEYAAEAGAKIVAVTDSIVSPAASAAAHTIVTKNQSPSFYHSFTGALAVVQALITLLVTKAGGDAVKIVEEAEKQLSRISAYW
;
A
#
# COMPACT_ATOMS: atom_id res chain seq x y z
N MET A 1 6.83 -18.99 -6.55
CA MET A 1 5.75 -18.74 -5.56
C MET A 1 5.03 -17.43 -5.83
N ALA A 2 5.71 -16.32 -6.03
CA ALA A 2 5.07 -15.05 -6.37
C ALA A 2 4.41 -15.05 -7.76
N GLU A 3 5.02 -15.71 -8.73
CA GLU A 3 4.51 -15.84 -10.10
C GLU A 3 3.30 -16.79 -10.23
N HIS A 4 3.20 -17.77 -9.33
CA HIS A 4 2.13 -18.78 -9.32
C HIS A 4 1.49 -18.87 -7.93
N PRO A 5 0.80 -17.83 -7.48
CA PRO A 5 0.20 -17.77 -6.13
C PRO A 5 -0.93 -18.79 -5.94
N GLU A 6 -1.64 -19.16 -7.02
CA GLU A 6 -2.66 -20.19 -7.01
C GLU A 6 -2.09 -21.56 -6.64
N GLU A 7 -0.92 -21.91 -7.15
CA GLU A 7 -0.27 -23.20 -6.84
C GLU A 7 0.14 -23.27 -5.38
N VAL A 8 0.60 -22.16 -4.82
CA VAL A 8 0.97 -22.07 -3.39
C VAL A 8 -0.27 -22.16 -2.49
N GLY A 9 -1.34 -21.45 -2.85
CA GLY A 9 -2.58 -21.43 -2.08
C GLY A 9 -3.35 -22.77 -2.10
N LEU A 10 -3.32 -23.50 -3.20
CA LEU A 10 -4.11 -24.71 -3.40
C LEU A 10 -3.34 -26.00 -3.07
N ASN A 11 -2.00 -26.01 -3.25
CA ASN A 11 -1.20 -27.22 -3.18
C ASN A 11 -0.53 -27.41 -1.80
N SER A 12 -0.16 -28.68 -1.53
CA SER A 12 0.66 -29.01 -0.37
C SER A 12 2.11 -28.53 -0.56
N MET A 13 2.83 -28.34 0.55
CA MET A 13 4.26 -27.97 0.53
C MET A 13 5.09 -28.89 -0.38
N ARG A 14 4.80 -30.21 -0.37
CA ARG A 14 5.51 -31.20 -1.20
C ARG A 14 5.27 -30.97 -2.68
N ARG A 15 4.03 -30.66 -3.05
CA ARG A 15 3.65 -30.38 -4.45
C ARG A 15 4.32 -29.10 -4.94
N VAL A 16 4.25 -28.03 -4.15
CA VAL A 16 4.92 -26.74 -4.48
C VAL A 16 6.43 -26.92 -4.59
N ALA A 17 7.05 -27.72 -3.74
CA ALA A 17 8.47 -28.01 -3.84
C ALA A 17 8.82 -28.77 -5.12
N GLN A 18 7.99 -29.74 -5.51
CA GLN A 18 8.13 -30.50 -6.75
C GLN A 18 8.00 -29.60 -7.98
N ASP A 19 6.98 -28.76 -8.03
CA ASP A 19 6.69 -27.85 -9.15
C ASP A 19 7.81 -26.77 -9.29
N ALA A 20 8.38 -26.33 -8.16
CA ALA A 20 9.52 -25.44 -8.12
C ALA A 20 10.89 -26.10 -8.34
N GLY A 21 10.95 -27.42 -8.54
CA GLY A 21 12.21 -28.15 -8.73
C GLY A 21 13.14 -28.15 -7.50
N VAL A 22 12.60 -27.98 -6.29
CA VAL A 22 13.39 -27.90 -5.04
C VAL A 22 12.99 -28.99 -4.04
N LYS A 23 13.84 -29.23 -3.04
CA LYS A 23 13.50 -30.16 -1.93
C LYS A 23 12.49 -29.53 -0.97
N PRO A 24 11.57 -30.32 -0.38
CA PRO A 24 10.61 -29.82 0.62
C PRO A 24 11.27 -29.04 1.78
N ALA A 25 12.46 -29.45 2.21
CA ALA A 25 13.25 -28.76 3.24
C ALA A 25 13.61 -27.31 2.85
N THR A 26 13.75 -27.01 1.56
CA THR A 26 14.00 -25.66 1.05
C THR A 26 12.78 -24.76 1.28
N ILE A 27 11.57 -25.28 1.01
CA ILE A 27 10.32 -24.56 1.27
C ILE A 27 10.14 -24.32 2.78
N THR A 28 10.43 -25.33 3.62
CA THR A 28 10.39 -25.16 5.08
C THR A 28 11.34 -24.06 5.58
N ARG A 29 12.56 -24.02 5.02
CA ARG A 29 13.53 -22.97 5.39
C ARG A 29 13.08 -21.60 4.90
N LEU A 30 12.58 -21.49 3.68
CA LEU A 30 12.01 -20.27 3.13
C LEU A 30 10.84 -19.77 4.00
N THR A 31 9.93 -20.66 4.40
CA THR A 31 8.82 -20.34 5.30
C THR A 31 9.30 -19.64 6.58
N LYS A 32 10.35 -20.19 7.21
CA LYS A 32 10.94 -19.61 8.42
C LYS A 32 11.65 -18.28 8.17
N ILE A 33 12.36 -18.14 7.05
CA ILE A 33 13.01 -16.87 6.65
C ILE A 33 11.97 -15.77 6.45
N LEU A 34 10.80 -16.12 5.90
CA LEU A 34 9.68 -15.19 5.70
C LEU A 34 8.87 -14.93 6.99
N GLY A 35 9.33 -15.43 8.15
CA GLY A 35 8.71 -15.17 9.45
C GLY A 35 7.47 -16.01 9.77
N PHE A 36 7.12 -16.99 8.93
CA PHE A 36 5.96 -17.86 9.19
C PHE A 36 6.35 -19.08 10.03
N PRO A 37 5.54 -19.49 11.02
CA PRO A 37 5.86 -20.62 11.90
C PRO A 37 5.85 -21.96 11.14
N GLN A 38 5.00 -22.09 10.14
CA GLN A 38 4.84 -23.31 9.32
C GLN A 38 4.24 -22.99 7.95
N TYR A 39 4.33 -23.95 7.01
CA TYR A 39 3.88 -23.77 5.63
C TYR A 39 2.40 -23.41 5.51
N ASP A 40 1.53 -23.95 6.35
CA ASP A 40 0.10 -23.62 6.31
C ASP A 40 -0.16 -22.15 6.67
N ALA A 41 0.63 -21.56 7.58
CA ALA A 41 0.58 -20.13 7.87
C ALA A 41 1.08 -19.29 6.68
N LEU A 42 2.15 -19.71 6.00
CA LEU A 42 2.62 -19.08 4.76
C LEU A 42 1.57 -19.20 3.64
N ARG A 43 0.85 -20.32 3.57
CA ARG A 43 -0.15 -20.60 2.52
C ARG A 43 -1.42 -19.77 2.67
N GLU A 44 -1.78 -19.37 3.88
CA GLU A 44 -3.04 -18.68 4.14
C GLU A 44 -3.19 -17.34 3.39
N PRO A 45 -2.20 -16.42 3.33
CA PRO A 45 -2.24 -15.24 2.47
C PRO A 45 -2.50 -15.55 0.99
N PHE A 46 -1.91 -16.64 0.47
CA PHE A 46 -2.16 -17.06 -0.91
C PHE A 46 -3.59 -17.58 -1.11
N ARG A 47 -4.14 -18.31 -0.13
CA ARG A 47 -5.54 -18.76 -0.13
C ARG A 47 -6.51 -17.59 -0.08
N GLN A 48 -6.24 -16.61 0.78
CA GLN A 48 -7.04 -15.38 0.84
C GLN A 48 -7.03 -14.64 -0.49
N ARG A 49 -5.87 -14.55 -1.15
CA ARG A 49 -5.74 -13.98 -2.48
C ARG A 49 -6.57 -14.71 -3.54
N LEU A 50 -6.66 -16.04 -3.48
CA LEU A 50 -7.50 -16.82 -4.39
C LEU A 50 -9.00 -16.61 -4.14
N ARG A 51 -9.40 -16.46 -2.87
CA ARG A 51 -10.78 -16.12 -2.50
C ARG A 51 -11.17 -14.72 -2.97
N THR A 52 -10.21 -13.81 -3.09
CA THR A 52 -10.41 -12.41 -3.51
C THR A 52 -10.29 -12.19 -5.02
N ARG A 53 -10.21 -13.23 -5.85
CA ARG A 53 -10.12 -13.12 -7.32
C ARG A 53 -11.37 -12.48 -7.98
N SER A 54 -12.51 -12.52 -7.32
CA SER A 54 -13.67 -11.69 -7.66
C SER A 54 -13.98 -10.80 -6.47
N PRO A 55 -14.12 -9.48 -6.65
CA PRO A 55 -14.58 -8.64 -5.57
C PRO A 55 -15.98 -9.13 -5.15
N GLU A 56 -16.08 -9.69 -3.95
CA GLU A 56 -17.36 -10.11 -3.35
C GLU A 56 -18.21 -8.89 -2.94
N PHE A 57 -18.02 -7.75 -3.62
CA PHE A 57 -18.70 -6.51 -3.31
C PHE A 57 -20.22 -6.67 -3.39
N ALA A 58 -20.69 -7.38 -4.41
CA ALA A 58 -22.15 -7.57 -4.60
C ALA A 58 -22.77 -8.42 -3.47
N SER A 59 -22.13 -9.52 -3.07
CA SER A 59 -22.63 -10.38 -2.00
C SER A 59 -22.55 -9.68 -0.63
N LYS A 60 -21.48 -8.94 -0.35
CA LYS A 60 -21.36 -8.12 0.85
C LYS A 60 -22.39 -6.99 0.88
N LEU A 61 -22.59 -6.31 -0.27
CA LEU A 61 -23.62 -5.28 -0.40
C LEU A 61 -25.01 -5.83 -0.07
N GLN A 62 -25.35 -6.98 -0.66
CA GLN A 62 -26.62 -7.66 -0.42
C GLN A 62 -26.78 -8.07 1.04
N HIS A 63 -25.72 -8.55 1.69
CA HIS A 63 -25.72 -8.85 3.10
C HIS A 63 -26.06 -7.62 3.94
N VAL A 64 -25.37 -6.50 3.72
CA VAL A 64 -25.60 -5.24 4.43
C VAL A 64 -27.02 -4.71 4.19
N GLN A 65 -27.55 -4.80 2.97
CA GLN A 65 -28.91 -4.37 2.64
C GLN A 65 -30.01 -5.21 3.31
N ASN A 66 -29.70 -6.46 3.69
CA ASN A 66 -30.65 -7.36 4.34
C ASN A 66 -30.61 -7.31 5.88
N LEU A 67 -29.80 -6.41 6.47
CA LEU A 67 -29.76 -6.21 7.91
C LEU A 67 -31.06 -5.57 8.39
N SER A 68 -31.53 -5.98 9.59
CA SER A 68 -32.64 -5.34 10.29
C SER A 68 -32.16 -4.07 11.02
N GLU A 69 -33.12 -3.22 11.46
CA GLU A 69 -32.79 -2.01 12.22
C GLU A 69 -31.97 -2.31 13.49
N SER A 70 -32.20 -3.43 14.17
CA SER A 70 -31.43 -3.85 15.35
C SER A 70 -29.99 -4.28 14.99
N ASP A 71 -29.79 -4.77 13.78
CA ASP A 71 -28.47 -5.19 13.28
C ASP A 71 -27.66 -3.99 12.78
N GLU A 72 -28.31 -2.88 12.39
CA GLU A 72 -27.63 -1.65 11.96
C GLU A 72 -26.80 -1.02 13.10
N ASP A 73 -27.31 -0.98 14.31
CA ASP A 73 -26.58 -0.49 15.49
C ASP A 73 -25.34 -1.36 15.77
N SER A 74 -25.49 -2.68 15.64
CA SER A 74 -24.39 -3.65 15.77
C SER A 74 -23.37 -3.45 14.66
N LEU A 75 -23.80 -3.30 13.40
CA LEU A 75 -22.91 -3.06 12.25
C LEU A 75 -22.08 -1.78 12.44
N PHE A 76 -22.71 -0.70 12.95
CA PHE A 76 -21.98 0.54 13.18
C PHE A 76 -20.95 0.40 14.31
N ALA A 77 -21.28 -0.33 15.37
CA ALA A 77 -20.34 -0.65 16.45
C ALA A 77 -19.16 -1.49 15.93
N ASP A 78 -19.43 -2.50 15.11
CA ASP A 78 -18.42 -3.35 14.48
C ASP A 78 -17.55 -2.56 13.50
N LEU A 79 -18.15 -1.68 12.70
CA LEU A 79 -17.40 -0.79 11.81
C LEU A 79 -16.41 0.08 12.59
N ARG A 80 -16.88 0.72 13.65
CA ARG A 80 -16.04 1.56 14.53
C ARG A 80 -14.90 0.75 15.14
N ALA A 81 -15.17 -0.42 15.68
CA ALA A 81 -14.15 -1.28 16.28
C ALA A 81 -13.13 -1.74 15.24
N GLN A 82 -13.59 -2.10 14.04
CA GLN A 82 -12.72 -2.53 12.96
C GLN A 82 -11.83 -1.38 12.45
N GLU A 83 -12.36 -0.16 12.30
CA GLU A 83 -11.56 0.98 11.86
C GLU A 83 -10.47 1.35 12.88
N ILE A 84 -10.79 1.31 14.18
CA ILE A 84 -9.79 1.48 15.26
C ILE A 84 -8.70 0.41 15.16
N SER A 85 -9.10 -0.85 14.98
CA SER A 85 -8.18 -1.98 14.82
C SER A 85 -7.29 -1.81 13.57
N ASN A 86 -7.85 -1.37 12.43
CA ASN A 86 -7.10 -1.11 11.21
C ASN A 86 -5.99 -0.07 11.44
N VAL A 87 -6.29 1.02 12.14
CA VAL A 87 -5.31 2.07 12.48
C VAL A 87 -4.24 1.51 13.41
N GLN A 88 -4.62 0.83 14.49
CA GLN A 88 -3.68 0.29 15.47
C GLN A 88 -2.67 -0.69 14.84
N HIS A 89 -3.15 -1.60 13.97
CA HIS A 89 -2.26 -2.53 13.27
C HIS A 89 -1.37 -1.84 12.23
N SER A 90 -1.90 -0.82 11.55
CA SER A 90 -1.14 -0.10 10.52
C SER A 90 -0.05 0.79 11.10
N LEU A 91 -0.26 1.33 12.31
CA LEU A 91 0.72 2.14 13.04
C LEU A 91 1.43 1.35 14.15
N SER A 92 1.60 0.03 13.98
CA SER A 92 2.27 -0.82 14.95
C SER A 92 3.78 -0.57 15.02
N ASP A 93 4.39 -0.97 16.14
CA ASP A 93 5.84 -0.94 16.35
C ASP A 93 6.60 -1.77 15.29
N GLU A 94 5.95 -2.81 14.73
CA GLU A 94 6.51 -3.64 13.66
C GLU A 94 6.63 -2.88 12.34
N ASN A 95 5.68 -1.98 12.03
CA ASN A 95 5.69 -1.16 10.83
C ASN A 95 6.58 0.09 10.96
N TYR A 96 6.83 0.56 12.18
CA TYR A 96 7.58 1.80 12.41
C TYR A 96 8.96 1.83 11.73
N PRO A 97 9.82 0.80 11.84
CA PRO A 97 11.13 0.79 11.17
C PRO A 97 11.01 0.87 9.64
N HIS A 98 9.98 0.25 9.06
CA HIS A 98 9.71 0.32 7.63
C HIS A 98 9.24 1.71 7.20
N MET A 99 8.41 2.38 8.01
CA MET A 99 7.97 3.76 7.76
C MET A 99 9.13 4.74 7.88
N ASP A 100 9.99 4.61 8.89
CA ASP A 100 11.15 5.48 9.07
C ASP A 100 12.15 5.36 7.94
N ALA A 101 12.47 4.12 7.52
CA ALA A 101 13.34 3.86 6.38
C ALA A 101 12.72 4.33 5.06
N ALA A 102 11.40 4.17 4.88
CA ALA A 102 10.66 4.69 3.73
C ALA A 102 10.73 6.22 3.65
N ALA A 103 10.55 6.90 4.79
CA ALA A 103 10.68 8.36 4.86
C ALA A 103 12.11 8.80 4.52
N GLN A 104 13.14 8.07 4.96
CA GLN A 104 14.52 8.36 4.60
C GLN A 104 14.76 8.19 3.09
N ILE A 105 14.29 7.09 2.49
CA ILE A 105 14.39 6.87 1.03
C ILE A 105 13.77 8.02 0.26
N MET A 106 12.55 8.43 0.63
CA MET A 106 11.83 9.50 -0.07
C MET A 106 12.49 10.88 0.13
N ASN A 107 13.02 11.15 1.33
CA ASN A 107 13.74 12.40 1.61
C ASN A 107 15.03 12.52 0.77
N ASP A 108 15.71 11.39 0.51
CA ASP A 108 16.97 11.36 -0.24
C ASP A 108 16.75 11.26 -1.77
N SER A 109 15.51 11.15 -2.22
CA SER A 109 15.20 10.94 -3.63
C SER A 109 15.19 12.25 -4.41
N ARG A 110 15.72 12.20 -5.62
CA ARG A 110 15.61 13.29 -6.61
C ARG A 110 14.14 13.58 -6.91
N ARG A 111 13.32 12.53 -7.06
CA ARG A 111 11.87 12.61 -7.26
C ARG A 111 11.16 11.46 -6.55
N VAL A 112 10.02 11.79 -5.95
CA VAL A 112 9.11 10.81 -5.33
C VAL A 112 7.90 10.62 -6.24
N TYR A 113 7.84 9.49 -6.93
CA TYR A 113 6.65 9.09 -7.67
C TYR A 113 5.64 8.48 -6.69
N VAL A 114 4.38 8.87 -6.81
CA VAL A 114 3.31 8.43 -5.90
C VAL A 114 2.23 7.75 -6.72
N LEU A 115 1.95 6.50 -6.42
CA LEU A 115 1.00 5.68 -7.17
C LEU A 115 -0.05 5.06 -6.26
N GLY A 116 -1.30 5.33 -6.56
CA GLY A 116 -2.46 4.63 -6.04
C GLY A 116 -3.59 4.74 -7.04
N LEU A 117 -4.12 3.62 -7.49
CA LEU A 117 -5.20 3.59 -8.46
C LEU A 117 -6.52 3.16 -7.82
N ARG A 118 -7.65 3.51 -8.45
CA ARG A 118 -9.00 3.25 -7.95
C ARG A 118 -9.18 3.82 -6.54
N GLY A 119 -9.63 3.03 -5.56
CA GLY A 119 -9.81 3.48 -4.17
C GLY A 119 -8.51 3.90 -3.49
N ALA A 120 -7.38 3.31 -3.84
CA ALA A 120 -6.07 3.69 -3.32
C ALA A 120 -5.57 5.06 -3.83
N TYR A 121 -6.27 5.66 -4.80
CA TYR A 121 -5.97 7.02 -5.25
C TYR A 121 -6.16 8.05 -4.13
N ALA A 122 -7.14 7.87 -3.26
CA ALA A 122 -7.40 8.80 -2.17
C ALA A 122 -6.20 8.97 -1.21
N PRO A 123 -5.63 7.91 -0.62
CA PRO A 123 -4.43 8.04 0.21
C PRO A 123 -3.19 8.48 -0.59
N ALA A 124 -3.04 8.08 -1.86
CA ALA A 124 -1.94 8.53 -2.72
C ALA A 124 -2.03 10.04 -3.00
N PHE A 125 -3.22 10.54 -3.33
CA PHE A 125 -3.45 11.96 -3.52
C PHE A 125 -3.20 12.74 -2.23
N LEU A 126 -3.68 12.26 -1.08
CA LEU A 126 -3.45 12.91 0.21
C LEU A 126 -1.93 13.02 0.51
N PHE A 127 -1.17 11.95 0.28
CA PHE A 127 0.28 11.98 0.43
C PHE A 127 0.90 13.05 -0.47
N HIS A 128 0.62 13.00 -1.76
CA HIS A 128 1.17 13.95 -2.73
C HIS A 128 0.83 15.39 -2.38
N TYR A 129 -0.44 15.68 -2.06
CA TYR A 129 -0.90 16.99 -1.68
C TYR A 129 -0.17 17.55 -0.44
N ALA A 130 -0.11 16.74 0.63
CA ALA A 130 0.54 17.15 1.87
C ALA A 130 2.06 17.30 1.70
N TYR A 131 2.68 16.41 0.91
CA TYR A 131 4.11 16.45 0.60
C TYR A 131 4.49 17.74 -0.15
N GLN A 132 3.68 18.15 -1.13
CA GLN A 132 3.92 19.37 -1.91
C GLN A 132 3.83 20.67 -1.09
N LEU A 133 3.30 20.63 0.11
CA LEU A 133 3.31 21.82 0.99
C LEU A 133 4.72 22.15 1.51
N PHE A 134 5.64 21.19 1.59
CA PHE A 134 6.98 21.40 2.13
C PHE A 134 8.13 20.86 1.24
N GLN A 135 7.80 20.19 0.15
CA GLN A 135 8.74 19.65 -0.85
C GLN A 135 8.09 19.72 -2.24
N ASP A 136 8.83 20.04 -3.29
CA ASP A 136 8.31 20.22 -4.64
C ASP A 136 8.62 19.07 -5.62
N ASN A 137 9.30 18.02 -5.14
CA ASN A 137 9.82 16.95 -5.98
C ASN A 137 8.92 15.70 -6.06
N SER A 138 7.65 15.76 -5.66
CA SER A 138 6.72 14.63 -5.83
C SER A 138 5.91 14.71 -7.12
N GLN A 139 5.60 13.54 -7.68
CA GLN A 139 4.76 13.39 -8.87
C GLN A 139 3.69 12.32 -8.64
N LEU A 140 2.43 12.73 -8.63
CA LEU A 140 1.30 11.78 -8.57
C LEU A 140 1.10 11.14 -9.94
N LEU A 141 1.11 9.82 -9.97
CA LEU A 141 0.82 9.03 -11.17
C LEU A 141 -0.67 8.77 -11.26
N ASP A 142 -1.26 9.16 -12.36
CA ASP A 142 -2.68 8.95 -12.63
C ASP A 142 -2.90 8.48 -14.08
N THR A 143 -4.13 8.10 -14.39
CA THR A 143 -4.46 7.59 -15.73
C THR A 143 -5.06 8.66 -16.65
N ARG A 144 -4.93 9.95 -16.30
CA ARG A 144 -5.54 11.03 -17.07
C ARG A 144 -5.01 11.07 -18.50
N ALA A 145 -5.91 11.26 -19.43
CA ALA A 145 -5.63 11.35 -20.85
C ALA A 145 -4.81 10.17 -21.43
N GLY A 146 -4.78 9.03 -20.75
CA GLY A 146 -4.00 7.87 -21.20
C GLY A 146 -2.49 8.01 -21.05
N MET A 147 -1.99 9.04 -20.34
CA MET A 147 -0.56 9.37 -20.23
C MET A 147 0.17 8.61 -19.10
N PHE A 148 -0.38 7.53 -18.58
CA PHE A 148 0.18 6.81 -17.44
C PHE A 148 1.65 6.38 -17.69
N ALA A 149 1.92 5.78 -18.85
CA ALA A 149 3.27 5.35 -19.22
C ALA A 149 4.25 6.54 -19.40
N ASP A 150 3.73 7.68 -19.91
CA ASP A 150 4.54 8.89 -20.07
C ASP A 150 4.95 9.51 -18.72
N GLN A 151 4.10 9.39 -17.71
CA GLN A 151 4.38 9.88 -16.35
C GLN A 151 5.52 9.10 -15.66
N LEU A 152 5.77 7.86 -16.06
CA LEU A 152 6.88 7.03 -15.58
C LEU A 152 8.19 7.30 -16.34
N ARG A 153 8.15 8.08 -17.43
CA ARG A 153 9.35 8.38 -18.22
C ARG A 153 10.38 9.12 -17.36
N GLY A 154 11.59 8.57 -17.32
CA GLY A 154 12.71 9.15 -16.60
C GLY A 154 12.82 8.75 -15.12
N ILE A 155 11.97 7.83 -14.64
CA ILE A 155 12.19 7.19 -13.34
C ILE A 155 13.51 6.39 -13.40
N GLY A 156 14.30 6.45 -12.32
CA GLY A 156 15.60 5.80 -12.28
C GLY A 156 16.16 5.63 -10.87
N PRO A 157 17.47 5.29 -10.73
CA PRO A 157 18.07 4.90 -9.45
C PRO A 157 18.08 5.99 -8.36
N GLU A 158 17.99 7.27 -8.77
CA GLU A 158 17.94 8.41 -7.85
C GLU A 158 16.52 8.72 -7.37
N ASP A 159 15.53 8.00 -7.88
CA ASP A 159 14.11 8.24 -7.59
C ASP A 159 13.54 7.17 -6.66
N SER A 160 12.39 7.47 -6.08
CA SER A 160 11.58 6.49 -5.37
C SER A 160 10.15 6.43 -5.90
N LEU A 161 9.54 5.26 -5.74
CA LEU A 161 8.12 5.02 -6.01
C LEU A 161 7.43 4.62 -4.70
N LEU A 162 6.55 5.48 -4.20
CA LEU A 162 5.57 5.12 -3.18
C LEU A 162 4.35 4.52 -3.87
N VAL A 163 4.11 3.24 -3.68
CA VAL A 163 2.95 2.54 -4.23
C VAL A 163 1.97 2.15 -3.12
N ILE A 164 0.70 2.54 -3.27
CA ILE A 164 -0.40 2.18 -2.37
C ILE A 164 -1.36 1.27 -3.14
N SER A 165 -1.46 0.01 -2.75
CA SER A 165 -2.23 -0.98 -3.50
C SER A 165 -2.73 -2.12 -2.62
N PHE A 166 -3.99 -2.49 -2.81
CA PHE A 166 -4.69 -3.52 -2.05
C PHE A 166 -5.39 -4.48 -3.00
N SER A 167 -5.64 -5.70 -2.52
CA SER A 167 -6.43 -6.68 -3.27
C SER A 167 -7.89 -6.19 -3.42
N PRO A 168 -8.47 -6.33 -4.65
CA PRO A 168 -7.87 -6.82 -5.89
C PRO A 168 -6.95 -5.79 -6.53
N TYR A 169 -5.70 -6.19 -6.78
CA TYR A 169 -4.66 -5.30 -7.26
C TYR A 169 -4.93 -4.85 -8.71
N ALA A 170 -4.76 -3.55 -8.97
CA ALA A 170 -4.89 -3.01 -10.31
C ALA A 170 -3.68 -3.38 -11.19
N GLN A 171 -3.90 -3.92 -12.40
CA GLN A 171 -2.83 -4.38 -13.28
C GLN A 171 -1.80 -3.28 -13.55
N HIS A 172 -2.26 -2.08 -13.91
CA HIS A 172 -1.36 -0.94 -14.17
C HIS A 172 -0.48 -0.56 -12.97
N THR A 173 -0.92 -0.85 -11.73
CA THR A 173 -0.07 -0.66 -10.55
C THR A 173 1.10 -1.65 -10.57
N ILE A 174 0.83 -2.90 -10.94
CA ILE A 174 1.86 -3.94 -10.99
C ILE A 174 2.84 -3.66 -12.12
N ASP A 175 2.33 -3.31 -13.31
CA ASP A 175 3.16 -2.94 -14.47
C ASP A 175 4.11 -1.77 -14.11
N ALA A 176 3.62 -0.77 -13.36
CA ALA A 176 4.44 0.36 -12.92
C ALA A 176 5.50 -0.02 -11.89
N VAL A 177 5.19 -0.94 -10.96
CA VAL A 177 6.15 -1.47 -9.98
C VAL A 177 7.27 -2.22 -10.68
N GLU A 178 6.93 -3.10 -11.64
CA GLU A 178 7.91 -3.85 -12.43
C GLU A 178 8.80 -2.90 -13.23
N TYR A 179 8.22 -1.95 -13.95
CA TYR A 179 8.97 -0.95 -14.71
C TYR A 179 9.92 -0.12 -13.83
N ALA A 180 9.44 0.37 -12.67
CA ALA A 180 10.25 1.15 -11.74
C ALA A 180 11.40 0.33 -11.15
N ALA A 181 11.17 -0.96 -10.86
CA ALA A 181 12.20 -1.88 -10.38
C ALA A 181 13.26 -2.12 -11.44
N GLU A 182 12.88 -2.37 -12.70
CA GLU A 182 13.80 -2.53 -13.84
C GLU A 182 14.62 -1.26 -14.08
N ALA A 183 14.03 -0.09 -13.87
CA ALA A 183 14.71 1.21 -13.95
C ALA A 183 15.63 1.49 -12.76
N GLY A 184 15.65 0.66 -11.72
CA GLY A 184 16.51 0.78 -10.55
C GLY A 184 15.98 1.73 -9.47
N ALA A 185 14.75 2.21 -9.55
CA ALA A 185 14.14 3.08 -8.54
C ALA A 185 13.89 2.32 -7.22
N LYS A 186 13.96 3.03 -6.09
CA LYS A 186 13.66 2.47 -4.77
C LYS A 186 12.14 2.43 -4.56
N ILE A 187 11.59 1.25 -4.30
CA ILE A 187 10.15 1.07 -4.15
C ILE A 187 9.78 0.96 -2.68
N VAL A 188 8.78 1.73 -2.26
CA VAL A 188 8.13 1.65 -0.96
C VAL A 188 6.67 1.23 -1.20
N ALA A 189 6.26 0.10 -0.63
CA ALA A 189 4.90 -0.41 -0.80
C ALA A 189 4.08 -0.26 0.49
N VAL A 190 2.89 0.33 0.37
CA VAL A 190 1.82 0.31 1.38
C VAL A 190 0.73 -0.62 0.86
N THR A 191 0.55 -1.77 1.51
CA THR A 191 -0.29 -2.84 0.97
C THR A 191 -0.86 -3.73 2.09
N ASP A 192 -1.76 -4.65 1.76
CA ASP A 192 -2.43 -5.56 2.69
C ASP A 192 -1.62 -6.83 3.01
N SER A 193 -0.53 -7.09 2.28
CA SER A 193 0.27 -8.31 2.46
C SER A 193 1.71 -8.15 1.99
N ILE A 194 2.65 -8.75 2.74
CA ILE A 194 4.07 -8.84 2.33
C ILE A 194 4.29 -9.66 1.04
N VAL A 195 3.32 -10.49 0.67
CA VAL A 195 3.33 -11.27 -0.58
C VAL A 195 2.49 -10.63 -1.68
N SER A 196 2.07 -9.39 -1.50
CA SER A 196 1.40 -8.59 -2.51
C SER A 196 2.29 -8.39 -3.74
N PRO A 197 1.75 -8.43 -4.97
CA PRO A 197 2.53 -8.07 -6.16
C PRO A 197 3.16 -6.67 -6.07
N ALA A 198 2.49 -5.73 -5.40
CA ALA A 198 3.02 -4.39 -5.17
C ALA A 198 4.27 -4.38 -4.27
N ALA A 199 4.43 -5.42 -3.42
CA ALA A 199 5.59 -5.59 -2.54
C ALA A 199 6.74 -6.40 -3.17
N SER A 200 6.55 -6.96 -4.36
CA SER A 200 7.48 -7.94 -4.98
C SER A 200 8.89 -7.41 -5.16
N ALA A 201 9.04 -6.12 -5.42
CA ALA A 201 10.33 -5.43 -5.61
C ALA A 201 10.55 -4.30 -4.59
N ALA A 202 9.73 -4.23 -3.53
CA ALA A 202 9.82 -3.16 -2.54
C ALA A 202 11.05 -3.29 -1.64
N ALA A 203 11.80 -2.20 -1.47
CA ALA A 203 12.85 -2.09 -0.46
C ALA A 203 12.25 -2.12 0.95
N HIS A 204 11.08 -1.49 1.12
CA HIS A 204 10.30 -1.54 2.35
C HIS A 204 8.82 -1.72 2.06
N THR A 205 8.19 -2.62 2.82
CA THR A 205 6.76 -2.89 2.76
C THR A 205 6.12 -2.55 4.10
N ILE A 206 5.14 -1.65 4.05
CA ILE A 206 4.31 -1.27 5.20
C ILE A 206 2.97 -1.99 5.05
N VAL A 207 2.72 -2.95 5.93
CA VAL A 207 1.49 -3.75 5.87
C VAL A 207 0.38 -3.05 6.63
N THR A 208 -0.70 -2.72 5.93
CA THR A 208 -1.88 -2.09 6.51
C THR A 208 -3.06 -3.06 6.53
N LYS A 209 -3.92 -2.93 7.52
CA LYS A 209 -5.20 -3.63 7.54
C LYS A 209 -6.25 -2.79 6.82
N ASN A 210 -7.06 -3.47 6.00
CA ASN A 210 -8.12 -2.86 5.19
C ASN A 210 -9.48 -3.57 5.37
N GLN A 211 -9.63 -4.30 6.47
CA GLN A 211 -10.86 -5.04 6.75
C GLN A 211 -12.02 -4.08 7.05
N SER A 212 -13.21 -4.47 6.65
CA SER A 212 -14.43 -3.73 6.93
C SER A 212 -15.62 -4.69 6.96
N PRO A 213 -16.57 -4.52 7.89
CA PRO A 213 -17.85 -5.20 7.85
C PRO A 213 -18.77 -4.66 6.74
N SER A 214 -18.42 -3.51 6.13
CA SER A 214 -19.13 -2.95 4.98
C SER A 214 -18.82 -3.73 3.69
N PHE A 215 -19.54 -3.42 2.61
CA PHE A 215 -19.31 -4.04 1.31
C PHE A 215 -17.94 -3.69 0.71
N TYR A 216 -17.40 -2.54 1.06
CA TYR A 216 -16.13 -2.04 0.55
C TYR A 216 -15.05 -2.11 1.63
N HIS A 217 -13.82 -2.37 1.23
CA HIS A 217 -12.69 -2.40 2.17
C HIS A 217 -12.34 -1.00 2.68
N SER A 218 -11.76 -0.94 3.88
CA SER A 218 -11.34 0.31 4.51
C SER A 218 -10.01 0.83 3.94
N PHE A 219 -9.88 2.15 3.88
CA PHE A 219 -8.60 2.85 3.63
C PHE A 219 -8.09 3.61 4.85
N THR A 220 -8.77 3.53 5.99
CA THR A 220 -8.40 4.27 7.21
C THR A 220 -6.98 3.93 7.68
N GLY A 221 -6.60 2.64 7.63
CA GLY A 221 -5.23 2.23 7.94
C GLY A 221 -4.19 2.83 6.99
N ALA A 222 -4.48 2.84 5.68
CA ALA A 222 -3.59 3.45 4.68
C ALA A 222 -3.47 4.97 4.86
N LEU A 223 -4.58 5.66 5.16
CA LEU A 223 -4.59 7.09 5.46
C LEU A 223 -3.76 7.40 6.72
N ALA A 224 -3.86 6.56 7.76
CA ALA A 224 -3.05 6.71 8.97
C ALA A 224 -1.55 6.54 8.68
N VAL A 225 -1.16 5.55 7.85
CA VAL A 225 0.23 5.37 7.39
C VAL A 225 0.71 6.59 6.59
N VAL A 226 -0.12 7.13 5.70
CA VAL A 226 0.22 8.34 4.94
C VAL A 226 0.49 9.52 5.89
N GLN A 227 -0.34 9.73 6.90
CA GLN A 227 -0.12 10.78 7.91
C GLN A 227 1.19 10.57 8.68
N ALA A 228 1.49 9.32 9.06
CA ALA A 228 2.73 8.97 9.74
C ALA A 228 3.96 9.23 8.85
N LEU A 229 3.90 8.81 7.57
CA LEU A 229 4.99 9.05 6.61
C LEU A 229 5.24 10.55 6.40
N ILE A 230 4.20 11.35 6.24
CA ILE A 230 4.33 12.82 6.14
C ILE A 230 4.97 13.40 7.40
N THR A 231 4.53 12.96 8.57
CA THR A 231 5.13 13.39 9.85
C THR A 231 6.62 13.05 9.93
N LEU A 232 7.01 11.82 9.59
CA LEU A 232 8.40 11.39 9.57
C LEU A 232 9.23 12.15 8.53
N LEU A 233 8.66 12.45 7.35
CA LEU A 233 9.32 13.25 6.31
C LEU A 233 9.58 14.67 6.79
N VAL A 234 8.63 15.31 7.45
CA VAL A 234 8.81 16.64 8.04
C VAL A 234 9.95 16.66 9.06
N THR A 235 10.10 15.60 9.89
CA THR A 235 11.24 15.51 10.83
C THR A 235 12.60 15.37 10.14
N LYS A 236 12.62 14.87 8.91
CA LYS A 236 13.85 14.68 8.10
C LYS A 236 14.08 15.84 7.13
N ALA A 237 13.07 16.63 6.86
CA ALA A 237 13.15 17.79 5.97
C ALA A 237 14.13 18.85 6.54
N GLY A 238 14.96 19.41 5.67
CA GLY A 238 15.90 20.48 6.05
C GLY A 238 15.23 21.80 6.41
N GLY A 239 16.02 22.76 6.87
CA GLY A 239 15.55 24.07 7.33
C GLY A 239 14.80 24.91 6.29
N ASP A 240 14.87 24.56 5.02
CA ASP A 240 14.13 25.25 3.95
C ASP A 240 12.65 24.83 3.86
N ALA A 241 12.25 23.69 4.45
CA ALA A 241 10.86 23.23 4.45
C ALA A 241 9.90 24.26 5.07
N VAL A 242 10.29 24.92 6.15
CA VAL A 242 9.49 25.97 6.79
C VAL A 242 9.24 27.13 5.83
N LYS A 243 10.27 27.57 5.11
CA LYS A 243 10.16 28.67 4.13
C LYS A 243 9.22 28.31 2.99
N ILE A 244 9.29 27.05 2.50
CA ILE A 244 8.40 26.55 1.44
C ILE A 244 6.94 26.61 1.91
N VAL A 245 6.67 26.15 3.14
CA VAL A 245 5.32 26.22 3.73
C VAL A 245 4.84 27.67 3.85
N GLU A 246 5.69 28.59 4.36
CA GLU A 246 5.36 30.01 4.47
C GLU A 246 5.05 30.65 3.11
N GLU A 247 5.78 30.28 2.06
CA GLU A 247 5.51 30.74 0.70
C GLU A 247 4.20 30.20 0.16
N ALA A 248 3.90 28.92 0.39
CA ALA A 248 2.62 28.31 0.03
C ALA A 248 1.45 29.01 0.75
N GLU A 249 1.57 29.27 2.05
CA GLU A 249 0.56 30.00 2.83
C GLU A 249 0.32 31.43 2.29
N LYS A 250 1.39 32.14 1.95
CA LYS A 250 1.31 33.48 1.32
C LYS A 250 0.60 33.43 -0.03
N GLN A 251 0.91 32.40 -0.85
CA GLN A 251 0.24 32.20 -2.13
C GLN A 251 -1.26 31.95 -1.95
N LEU A 252 -1.62 31.00 -1.06
CA LEU A 252 -3.01 30.64 -0.78
C LEU A 252 -3.81 31.83 -0.24
N SER A 253 -3.21 32.63 0.64
CA SER A 253 -3.81 33.88 1.15
C SER A 253 -4.03 34.88 0.03
N ARG A 254 -3.05 35.07 -0.88
CA ARG A 254 -3.13 36.01 -2.00
C ARG A 254 -4.27 35.72 -2.97
N ILE A 255 -4.58 34.45 -3.18
CA ILE A 255 -5.69 34.03 -4.06
C ILE A 255 -6.99 33.76 -3.29
N SER A 256 -7.04 34.13 -2.00
CA SER A 256 -8.20 33.91 -1.12
C SER A 256 -8.71 32.45 -1.13
N ALA A 257 -7.77 31.49 -1.10
CA ALA A 257 -8.11 30.07 -1.08
C ALA A 257 -8.83 29.65 0.21
N TYR A 258 -8.65 30.43 1.29
CA TYR A 258 -9.32 30.26 2.58
C TYR A 258 -10.03 31.52 3.00
N TRP A 259 -10.98 31.38 3.89
CA TRP A 259 -11.73 32.48 4.49
C TRP A 259 -10.86 33.21 5.52
#